data_bb44062bb645ccac30eda0884591187b
#
_entry.id   bb44062bb645ccac30eda0884591187b
#
_cell.length_a   1.000
_cell.length_b   1.000
_cell.length_c   1.000
_cell.angle_alpha   90.00
_cell.angle_beta   90.00
_cell.angle_gamma   90.00
#
_symmetry.space_group_name_H-M   'P 1'
#
loop_
_entity.id
_entity.type
_entity.pdbx_description
1 polymer ?
#
loop_
_entity_poly.entity_id
_entity_poly.type
_entity_poly.pdbx_seq_one_letter_code
_entity_poly.pdbx_strand_id
1 'polypeptide(L)'
;MTVKPHDMSRHLPRQTQPELEHALSRTPDLGYEASDEVGIISCLSHGFPTPLARWHYHDEYELHLITATSGKVFVGDWIGYFQPGQLVLTGPRLPYNWVSMDLPEGGVPERDLVIQFPHGPIAASAEHIPELREVLPLLERAGHGVEFFGMGEQAQAHWRRIKQARGGQRFAAFCDFLTDLARSTDYRLLSSVQIQSVDNHHQLDQINAIVERVMDNLGEEFSVSALAQELGMSDSQFSRFFRRATGNTFTEFVNR
;
A
#
# COMPACT_ATOMS: atom_id res chain seq x y z
N MET A 1 16.67 43.65 -13.19
CA MET A 1 15.97 43.05 -12.04
C MET A 1 15.81 41.55 -12.35
N THR A 2 16.67 40.73 -11.76
CA THR A 2 16.72 39.30 -11.99
C THR A 2 15.89 38.63 -10.91
N VAL A 3 14.77 38.03 -11.29
CA VAL A 3 13.91 37.26 -10.38
C VAL A 3 14.60 35.94 -10.09
N LYS A 4 14.91 35.67 -8.83
CA LYS A 4 15.43 34.37 -8.37
C LYS A 4 14.33 33.31 -8.45
N PRO A 5 14.60 32.07 -8.90
CA PRO A 5 13.64 31.00 -8.81
C PRO A 5 13.40 30.64 -7.34
N HIS A 6 12.14 30.59 -6.94
CA HIS A 6 11.73 30.11 -5.64
C HIS A 6 12.05 28.61 -5.53
N ASP A 7 12.88 28.30 -4.55
CA ASP A 7 13.14 26.95 -4.07
C ASP A 7 11.83 26.36 -3.49
N MET A 8 11.19 25.49 -4.25
CA MET A 8 10.01 24.73 -3.84
C MET A 8 10.37 23.33 -3.31
N SER A 9 11.47 23.19 -2.59
CA SER A 9 11.71 22.01 -1.77
C SER A 9 10.80 22.08 -0.53
N ARG A 10 9.53 21.73 -0.68
CA ARG A 10 8.67 21.43 0.47
C ARG A 10 9.17 20.14 1.09
N HIS A 11 9.93 20.25 2.18
CA HIS A 11 10.22 19.14 3.06
C HIS A 11 8.88 18.58 3.56
N LEU A 12 8.50 17.40 3.09
CA LEU A 12 7.49 16.58 3.75
C LEU A 12 8.00 16.30 5.18
N PRO A 13 7.16 16.36 6.21
CA PRO A 13 7.59 16.06 7.58
C PRO A 13 8.18 14.66 7.61
N ARG A 14 9.36 14.50 8.23
CA ARG A 14 10.02 13.23 8.45
C ARG A 14 9.12 12.33 9.29
N GLN A 15 8.57 11.29 8.69
CA GLN A 15 7.89 10.22 9.39
C GLN A 15 8.89 9.09 9.59
N THR A 16 9.17 8.76 10.84
CA THR A 16 10.15 7.72 11.22
C THR A 16 9.53 6.36 11.48
N GLN A 17 8.18 6.25 11.46
CA GLN A 17 7.43 5.03 11.72
C GLN A 17 6.14 5.01 10.88
N PRO A 18 5.67 3.81 10.45
CA PRO A 18 4.39 3.73 9.77
C PRO A 18 3.27 4.16 10.71
N GLU A 19 2.41 5.02 10.23
CA GLU A 19 1.27 5.51 11.00
C GLU A 19 0.07 4.58 10.88
N LEU A 20 -0.60 4.32 12.01
CA LEU A 20 -1.92 3.72 11.97
C LEU A 20 -2.90 4.76 11.41
N GLU A 21 -3.43 4.50 10.23
CA GLU A 21 -4.44 5.36 9.62
C GLU A 21 -5.82 5.05 10.20
N HIS A 22 -6.42 6.05 10.84
CA HIS A 22 -7.81 5.99 11.26
C HIS A 22 -8.72 6.62 10.20
N ALA A 23 -9.87 6.02 9.93
CA ALA A 23 -10.86 6.52 8.97
C ALA A 23 -11.27 7.99 9.20
N LEU A 24 -11.18 8.47 10.44
CA LEU A 24 -11.50 9.84 10.85
C LEU A 24 -10.37 10.86 10.60
N SER A 25 -9.15 10.42 10.30
CA SER A 25 -8.01 11.32 10.07
C SER A 25 -7.84 11.74 8.60
N ARG A 26 -8.75 11.28 7.74
CA ARG A 26 -8.73 11.59 6.30
C ARG A 26 -9.34 12.96 6.06
N THR A 27 -8.49 13.91 5.72
CA THR A 27 -8.97 15.23 5.27
C THR A 27 -9.24 15.21 3.77
N PRO A 28 -10.29 15.90 3.29
CA PRO A 28 -10.49 16.10 1.86
C PRO A 28 -9.23 16.69 1.22
N ASP A 29 -8.74 16.03 0.20
CA ASP A 29 -7.52 16.38 -0.50
C ASP A 29 -7.74 16.28 -2.01
N LEU A 30 -6.70 16.51 -2.82
CA LEU A 30 -6.80 16.50 -4.26
C LEU A 30 -7.51 15.23 -4.76
N GLY A 31 -8.70 15.41 -5.33
CA GLY A 31 -9.52 14.33 -5.88
C GLY A 31 -10.06 13.33 -4.87
N TYR A 32 -9.98 13.60 -3.54
CA TYR A 32 -10.52 12.68 -2.55
C TYR A 32 -12.04 12.61 -2.63
N GLU A 33 -12.54 11.43 -2.90
CA GLU A 33 -13.94 11.09 -2.86
C GLU A 33 -14.14 9.79 -2.06
N ALA A 34 -15.06 9.80 -1.12
CA ALA A 34 -15.49 8.62 -0.38
C ALA A 34 -16.96 8.29 -0.71
N SER A 35 -17.32 7.02 -0.52
CA SER A 35 -18.71 6.60 -0.60
C SER A 35 -19.49 7.13 0.60
N ASP A 36 -20.68 7.72 0.37
CA ASP A 36 -21.62 8.14 1.42
C ASP A 36 -22.37 6.97 2.07
N GLU A 37 -22.25 5.76 1.52
CA GLU A 37 -22.90 4.57 2.05
C GLU A 37 -22.28 4.12 3.35
N VAL A 38 -23.05 4.11 4.42
CA VAL A 38 -22.65 3.56 5.71
C VAL A 38 -22.69 2.03 5.64
N GLY A 39 -21.54 1.38 5.84
CA GLY A 39 -21.43 -0.08 5.79
C GLY A 39 -20.01 -0.58 6.03
N ILE A 40 -19.82 -1.89 5.87
CA ILE A 40 -18.51 -2.52 6.04
C ILE A 40 -17.57 -2.35 4.83
N ILE A 41 -18.07 -1.83 3.71
CA ILE A 41 -17.30 -1.64 2.48
C ILE A 41 -17.14 -0.14 2.26
N SER A 42 -15.92 0.34 2.15
CA SER A 42 -15.60 1.73 1.79
C SER A 42 -14.99 1.76 0.40
N CYS A 43 -15.54 2.59 -0.49
CA CYS A 43 -14.94 2.90 -1.78
C CYS A 43 -14.42 4.32 -1.73
N LEU A 44 -13.12 4.48 -1.98
CA LEU A 44 -12.42 5.75 -1.96
C LEU A 44 -11.76 5.98 -3.31
N SER A 45 -11.59 7.24 -3.69
CA SER A 45 -10.64 7.65 -4.72
C SER A 45 -9.87 8.87 -4.22
N HIS A 46 -8.64 9.01 -4.64
CA HIS A 46 -7.85 10.20 -4.36
C HIS A 46 -6.81 10.44 -5.44
N GLY A 47 -6.35 11.69 -5.51
CA GLY A 47 -5.31 12.11 -6.42
C GLY A 47 -3.91 12.00 -5.82
N PHE A 48 -2.94 12.57 -6.50
CA PHE A 48 -1.57 12.72 -6.03
C PHE A 48 -1.00 14.05 -6.55
N PRO A 49 -0.25 14.84 -5.73
CA PRO A 49 0.19 14.54 -4.37
C PRO A 49 -0.94 14.64 -3.33
N THR A 50 -0.83 13.83 -2.29
CA THR A 50 -1.80 13.78 -1.20
C THR A 50 -1.09 13.44 0.12
N PRO A 51 -1.53 13.97 1.29
CA PRO A 51 -1.05 13.53 2.58
C PRO A 51 -1.33 12.05 2.89
N LEU A 52 -2.24 11.42 2.14
CA LEU A 52 -2.52 9.97 2.26
C LEU A 52 -1.39 9.12 1.68
N ALA A 53 -0.61 9.65 0.72
CA ALA A 53 0.56 8.97 0.16
C ALA A 53 1.74 9.05 1.13
N ARG A 54 1.66 8.30 2.20
CA ARG A 54 2.69 8.16 3.24
C ARG A 54 2.85 6.70 3.61
N TRP A 55 3.91 6.38 4.32
CA TRP A 55 4.12 5.07 4.91
C TRP A 55 3.13 4.87 6.06
N HIS A 56 2.13 4.00 5.87
CA HIS A 56 1.05 3.78 6.83
C HIS A 56 0.52 2.36 6.77
N TYR A 57 -0.29 2.00 7.73
CA TYR A 57 -1.07 0.76 7.78
C TYR A 57 -2.42 1.03 8.44
N HIS A 58 -3.36 0.11 8.30
CA HIS A 58 -4.66 0.12 8.98
C HIS A 58 -5.12 -1.29 9.32
N ASP A 59 -6.22 -1.43 10.05
CA ASP A 59 -6.74 -2.72 10.50
C ASP A 59 -7.66 -3.39 9.46
N GLU A 60 -7.95 -2.73 8.35
CA GLU A 60 -8.76 -3.24 7.25
C GLU A 60 -7.89 -3.89 6.17
N TYR A 61 -8.52 -4.71 5.32
CA TYR A 61 -7.99 -5.02 4.00
C TYR A 61 -8.16 -3.82 3.09
N GLU A 62 -7.19 -3.60 2.22
CA GLU A 62 -7.29 -2.60 1.18
C GLU A 62 -6.94 -3.18 -0.18
N LEU A 63 -7.89 -3.07 -1.10
CA LEU A 63 -7.67 -3.33 -2.50
C LEU A 63 -7.38 -2.00 -3.19
N HIS A 64 -6.20 -1.87 -3.75
CA HIS A 64 -5.63 -0.64 -4.28
C HIS A 64 -5.36 -0.80 -5.78
N LEU A 65 -6.08 -0.04 -6.59
CA LEU A 65 -5.90 0.04 -8.05
C LEU A 65 -5.28 1.38 -8.43
N ILE A 66 -4.13 1.35 -9.06
CA ILE A 66 -3.48 2.53 -9.62
C ILE A 66 -4.06 2.84 -11.01
N THR A 67 -4.54 4.05 -11.21
CA THR A 67 -5.14 4.50 -12.47
C THR A 67 -4.27 5.49 -13.24
N ALA A 68 -3.35 6.16 -12.55
CA ALA A 68 -2.47 7.17 -13.15
C ALA A 68 -1.09 7.16 -12.49
N THR A 69 -0.11 7.76 -13.16
CA THR A 69 1.29 7.88 -12.76
C THR A 69 2.05 6.54 -12.67
N SER A 70 3.35 6.61 -12.57
CA SER A 70 4.24 5.50 -12.28
C SER A 70 5.24 5.89 -11.21
N GLY A 71 5.92 4.91 -10.60
CA GLY A 71 6.87 5.20 -9.55
C GLY A 71 7.28 3.96 -8.76
N LYS A 72 7.67 4.18 -7.51
CA LYS A 72 8.06 3.11 -6.59
C LYS A 72 6.92 2.76 -5.65
N VAL A 73 6.78 1.46 -5.37
CA VAL A 73 5.82 0.90 -4.43
C VAL A 73 6.53 0.09 -3.36
N PHE A 74 6.05 0.23 -2.15
CA PHE A 74 6.54 -0.44 -0.96
C PHE A 74 5.38 -1.20 -0.33
N VAL A 75 5.56 -2.50 -0.05
CA VAL A 75 4.57 -3.33 0.64
C VAL A 75 5.30 -4.25 1.61
N GLY A 76 5.20 -4.01 2.90
CA GLY A 76 6.02 -4.70 3.90
C GLY A 76 7.50 -4.51 3.62
N ASP A 77 8.21 -5.62 3.43
CA ASP A 77 9.64 -5.65 3.10
C ASP A 77 9.92 -5.70 1.59
N TRP A 78 8.87 -5.68 0.76
CA TRP A 78 9.02 -5.71 -0.69
C TRP A 78 9.00 -4.31 -1.28
N ILE A 79 9.85 -4.12 -2.29
CA ILE A 79 9.95 -2.89 -3.05
C ILE A 79 9.94 -3.21 -4.53
N GLY A 80 9.17 -2.44 -5.28
CA GLY A 80 9.06 -2.58 -6.72
C GLY A 80 8.66 -1.29 -7.40
N TYR A 81 8.30 -1.42 -8.65
CA TYR A 81 7.76 -0.34 -9.46
C TYR A 81 6.28 -0.57 -9.73
N PHE A 82 5.53 0.51 -9.82
CA PHE A 82 4.15 0.47 -10.22
C PHE A 82 3.92 1.30 -11.49
N GLN A 83 2.83 0.99 -12.16
CA GLN A 83 2.29 1.71 -13.31
C GLN A 83 0.77 1.61 -13.32
N PRO A 84 0.07 2.43 -14.12
CA PRO A 84 -1.37 2.31 -14.24
C PRO A 84 -1.82 0.89 -14.59
N GLY A 85 -2.86 0.42 -13.91
CA GLY A 85 -3.37 -0.95 -13.99
C GLY A 85 -2.84 -1.89 -12.92
N GLN A 86 -1.86 -1.48 -12.10
CA GLN A 86 -1.44 -2.29 -10.95
C GLN A 86 -2.57 -2.42 -9.95
N LEU A 87 -2.86 -3.66 -9.55
CA LEU A 87 -3.88 -4.02 -8.57
C LEU A 87 -3.22 -4.80 -7.44
N VAL A 88 -3.31 -4.29 -6.21
CA VAL A 88 -2.73 -4.92 -5.03
C VAL A 88 -3.79 -5.02 -3.92
N LEU A 89 -3.90 -6.19 -3.29
CA LEU A 89 -4.65 -6.40 -2.05
C LEU A 89 -3.67 -6.47 -0.89
N THR A 90 -3.76 -5.53 0.04
CA THR A 90 -3.01 -5.54 1.31
C THR A 90 -3.90 -6.03 2.44
N GLY A 91 -3.32 -6.81 3.35
CA GLY A 91 -4.00 -7.28 4.55
C GLY A 91 -3.85 -6.31 5.72
N PRO A 92 -4.61 -6.55 6.81
CA PRO A 92 -4.53 -5.77 8.04
C PRO A 92 -3.09 -5.64 8.54
N ARG A 93 -2.71 -4.41 8.93
CA ARG A 93 -1.42 -4.06 9.52
C ARG A 93 -0.19 -4.28 8.64
N LEU A 94 -0.35 -4.62 7.37
CA LEU A 94 0.75 -4.66 6.41
C LEU A 94 1.05 -3.23 5.95
N PRO A 95 2.23 -2.64 6.26
CA PRO A 95 2.53 -1.28 5.86
C PRO A 95 2.80 -1.19 4.36
N TYR A 96 2.40 -0.06 3.76
CA TYR A 96 2.62 0.18 2.34
C TYR A 96 2.68 1.67 1.99
N ASN A 97 3.21 1.98 0.81
CA ASN A 97 3.20 3.31 0.21
C ASN A 97 3.43 3.24 -1.30
N TRP A 98 2.76 4.10 -2.06
CA TRP A 98 2.99 4.33 -3.50
C TRP A 98 3.52 5.74 -3.72
N VAL A 99 4.74 5.86 -4.21
CA VAL A 99 5.42 7.14 -4.45
C VAL A 99 5.54 7.38 -5.95
N SER A 100 4.74 8.32 -6.46
CA SER A 100 4.78 8.71 -7.87
C SER A 100 6.05 9.50 -8.19
N MET A 101 6.70 9.16 -9.30
CA MET A 101 7.95 9.78 -9.77
C MET A 101 7.73 10.63 -11.03
N ASP A 102 6.71 10.34 -11.83
CA ASP A 102 6.35 11.02 -13.08
C ASP A 102 5.06 11.84 -12.89
N LEU A 103 5.16 12.94 -12.19
CA LEU A 103 4.01 13.76 -11.84
C LEU A 103 3.87 14.97 -12.76
N PRO A 104 2.73 15.17 -13.44
CA PRO A 104 2.46 16.39 -14.17
C PRO A 104 2.36 17.60 -13.23
N GLU A 105 2.61 18.81 -13.76
CA GLU A 105 2.42 20.04 -13.02
C GLU A 105 0.95 20.13 -12.49
N GLY A 106 0.80 20.35 -11.21
CA GLY A 106 -0.52 20.38 -10.55
C GLY A 106 -1.06 19.03 -10.10
N GLY A 107 -0.33 17.92 -10.35
CA GLY A 107 -0.72 16.58 -9.91
C GLY A 107 -1.81 15.94 -10.77
N VAL A 108 -2.35 14.82 -10.28
CA VAL A 108 -3.45 14.08 -10.90
C VAL A 108 -4.60 13.93 -9.91
N PRO A 109 -5.85 14.21 -10.30
CA PRO A 109 -6.99 14.21 -9.38
C PRO A 109 -7.52 12.80 -9.04
N GLU A 110 -7.21 11.79 -9.83
CA GLU A 110 -7.57 10.39 -9.58
C GLU A 110 -6.37 9.52 -9.95
N ARG A 111 -5.57 9.16 -8.94
CA ARG A 111 -4.46 8.21 -9.07
C ARG A 111 -4.86 6.85 -8.55
N ASP A 112 -5.65 6.82 -7.48
CA ASP A 112 -5.95 5.62 -6.72
C ASP A 112 -7.47 5.40 -6.64
N LEU A 113 -7.88 4.16 -6.93
CA LEU A 113 -9.21 3.65 -6.62
C LEU A 113 -9.05 2.56 -5.57
N VAL A 114 -9.73 2.75 -4.44
CA VAL A 114 -9.52 1.94 -3.25
C VAL A 114 -10.83 1.33 -2.77
N ILE A 115 -10.77 0.06 -2.34
CA ILE A 115 -11.84 -0.61 -1.59
C ILE A 115 -11.27 -1.08 -0.27
N GLN A 116 -11.83 -0.61 0.84
CA GLN A 116 -11.47 -1.06 2.18
C GLN A 116 -12.60 -1.85 2.82
N PHE A 117 -12.25 -2.89 3.57
CA PHE A 117 -13.21 -3.71 4.31
C PHE A 117 -12.57 -4.44 5.51
N PRO A 118 -13.28 -4.61 6.63
CA PRO A 118 -12.74 -5.24 7.83
C PRO A 118 -12.74 -6.77 7.74
N HIS A 119 -11.79 -7.41 8.44
CA HIS A 119 -11.68 -8.86 8.51
C HIS A 119 -12.89 -9.53 9.19
N GLY A 120 -13.26 -9.04 10.39
CA GLY A 120 -14.22 -9.69 11.27
C GLY A 120 -15.57 -10.04 10.63
N PRO A 121 -16.27 -9.08 10.01
CA PRO A 121 -17.56 -9.35 9.36
C PRO A 121 -17.47 -10.38 8.23
N ILE A 122 -16.40 -10.38 7.43
CA ILE A 122 -16.24 -11.35 6.32
C ILE A 122 -15.95 -12.75 6.87
N ALA A 123 -15.02 -12.87 7.81
CA ALA A 123 -14.66 -14.15 8.42
C ALA A 123 -15.87 -14.76 9.16
N ALA A 124 -16.59 -13.99 9.99
CA ALA A 124 -17.80 -14.45 10.68
C ALA A 124 -18.92 -14.85 9.70
N SER A 125 -19.09 -14.10 8.60
CA SER A 125 -20.08 -14.47 7.59
C SER A 125 -19.74 -15.80 6.90
N ALA A 126 -18.47 -16.12 6.68
CA ALA A 126 -18.03 -17.38 6.08
C ALA A 126 -18.28 -18.61 6.99
N GLU A 127 -18.48 -18.41 8.29
CA GLU A 127 -18.91 -19.49 9.18
C GLU A 127 -20.34 -19.95 8.87
N HIS A 128 -21.21 -19.02 8.50
CA HIS A 128 -22.64 -19.23 8.29
C HIS A 128 -23.02 -19.32 6.80
N ILE A 129 -22.21 -18.76 5.92
CA ILE A 129 -22.42 -18.73 4.46
C ILE A 129 -21.26 -19.50 3.81
N PRO A 130 -21.43 -20.81 3.54
CA PRO A 130 -20.34 -21.65 3.01
C PRO A 130 -19.72 -21.13 1.70
N GLU A 131 -20.50 -20.44 0.87
CA GLU A 131 -20.05 -19.86 -0.39
C GLU A 131 -18.95 -18.80 -0.21
N LEU A 132 -18.91 -18.13 0.93
CA LEU A 132 -17.85 -17.14 1.25
C LEU A 132 -16.53 -17.80 1.68
N ARG A 133 -16.51 -19.10 1.94
CA ARG A 133 -15.28 -19.80 2.37
C ARG A 133 -14.20 -19.79 1.30
N GLU A 134 -14.57 -19.72 0.03
CA GLU A 134 -13.60 -19.65 -1.06
C GLU A 134 -12.73 -18.37 -1.03
N VAL A 135 -13.19 -17.31 -0.34
CA VAL A 135 -12.47 -16.05 -0.20
C VAL A 135 -11.41 -16.11 0.92
N LEU A 136 -11.57 -16.96 1.93
CA LEU A 136 -10.68 -17.00 3.09
C LEU A 136 -9.19 -17.23 2.74
N PRO A 137 -8.82 -18.14 1.81
CA PRO A 137 -7.42 -18.29 1.40
C PRO A 137 -6.85 -17.05 0.71
N LEU A 138 -7.67 -16.24 0.05
CA LEU A 138 -7.25 -14.95 -0.49
C LEU A 138 -6.92 -13.98 0.64
N LEU A 139 -7.76 -13.90 1.66
CA LEU A 139 -7.55 -13.03 2.82
C LEU A 139 -6.29 -13.40 3.61
N GLU A 140 -5.97 -14.70 3.73
CA GLU A 140 -4.72 -15.15 4.32
C GLU A 140 -3.50 -14.69 3.50
N ARG A 141 -3.54 -14.84 2.18
CA ARG A 141 -2.47 -14.37 1.29
C ARG A 141 -2.28 -12.86 1.34
N ALA A 142 -3.35 -12.11 1.56
CA ALA A 142 -3.30 -10.65 1.64
C ALA A 142 -2.39 -10.13 2.78
N GLY A 143 -2.14 -10.94 3.81
CA GLY A 143 -1.15 -10.64 4.85
C GLY A 143 0.29 -10.48 4.33
N HIS A 144 0.57 -10.96 3.12
CA HIS A 144 1.83 -10.73 2.40
C HIS A 144 1.73 -9.64 1.32
N GLY A 145 0.55 -9.06 1.11
CA GLY A 145 0.26 -8.28 -0.08
C GLY A 145 0.20 -9.16 -1.34
N VAL A 146 -0.90 -9.07 -2.07
CA VAL A 146 -1.13 -9.84 -3.29
C VAL A 146 -1.24 -8.89 -4.46
N GLU A 147 -0.33 -8.95 -5.41
CA GLU A 147 -0.44 -8.24 -6.68
C GLU A 147 -1.06 -9.15 -7.73
N PHE A 148 -2.11 -8.67 -8.39
CA PHE A 148 -2.83 -9.37 -9.46
C PHE A 148 -2.43 -8.80 -10.82
N PHE A 149 -2.18 -9.68 -11.79
CA PHE A 149 -1.83 -9.29 -13.15
C PHE A 149 -3.03 -9.36 -14.08
N GLY A 150 -3.09 -8.43 -15.04
CA GLY A 150 -4.12 -8.41 -16.07
C GLY A 150 -5.54 -8.03 -15.61
N MET A 151 -5.74 -7.69 -14.35
CA MET A 151 -7.07 -7.42 -13.78
C MET A 151 -7.44 -5.94 -13.65
N GLY A 152 -6.59 -5.01 -14.10
CA GLY A 152 -6.79 -3.57 -13.87
C GLY A 152 -8.11 -3.02 -14.41
N GLU A 153 -8.49 -3.34 -15.65
CA GLU A 153 -9.75 -2.89 -16.26
C GLU A 153 -10.97 -3.50 -15.55
N GLN A 154 -10.91 -4.81 -15.25
CA GLN A 154 -11.97 -5.50 -14.51
C GLN A 154 -12.12 -4.92 -13.11
N ALA A 155 -11.03 -4.67 -12.40
CA ALA A 155 -11.05 -4.06 -11.07
C ALA A 155 -11.68 -2.66 -11.09
N GLN A 156 -11.39 -1.84 -12.09
CA GLN A 156 -12.01 -0.54 -12.25
C GLN A 156 -13.53 -0.65 -12.48
N ALA A 157 -13.98 -1.61 -13.28
CA ALA A 157 -15.40 -1.87 -13.50
C ALA A 157 -16.11 -2.32 -12.22
N HIS A 158 -15.51 -3.24 -11.44
CA HIS A 158 -16.04 -3.66 -10.13
C HIS A 158 -16.10 -2.51 -9.14
N TRP A 159 -15.03 -1.71 -9.04
CA TRP A 159 -14.99 -0.55 -8.14
C TRP A 159 -16.15 0.41 -8.43
N ARG A 160 -16.38 0.78 -9.71
CA ARG A 160 -17.50 1.65 -10.11
C ARG A 160 -18.84 1.04 -9.74
N ARG A 161 -19.05 -0.26 -10.01
CA ARG A 161 -20.29 -0.98 -9.69
C ARG A 161 -20.54 -1.00 -8.18
N ILE A 162 -19.51 -1.26 -7.35
CA ILE A 162 -19.62 -1.27 -5.91
C ILE A 162 -19.91 0.15 -5.38
N LYS A 163 -19.22 1.18 -5.90
CA LYS A 163 -19.42 2.59 -5.49
C LYS A 163 -20.83 3.07 -5.77
N GLN A 164 -21.43 2.67 -6.90
CA GLN A 164 -22.78 3.09 -7.31
C GLN A 164 -23.90 2.29 -6.64
N ALA A 165 -23.64 1.06 -6.24
CA ALA A 165 -24.62 0.17 -5.63
C ALA A 165 -24.93 0.55 -4.17
N ARG A 166 -26.08 0.09 -3.65
CA ARG A 166 -26.54 0.32 -2.28
C ARG A 166 -26.96 -1.00 -1.61
N GLY A 167 -26.84 -1.05 -0.28
CA GLY A 167 -27.35 -2.15 0.54
C GLY A 167 -26.89 -3.52 0.06
N GLY A 168 -27.83 -4.47 -0.07
CA GLY A 168 -27.52 -5.85 -0.49
C GLY A 168 -26.92 -5.95 -1.90
N GLN A 169 -27.26 -5.05 -2.82
CA GLN A 169 -26.66 -5.04 -4.16
C GLN A 169 -25.18 -4.65 -4.11
N ARG A 170 -24.80 -3.72 -3.22
CA ARG A 170 -23.41 -3.34 -2.99
C ARG A 170 -22.60 -4.52 -2.45
N PHE A 171 -23.14 -5.20 -1.44
CA PHE A 171 -22.51 -6.38 -0.86
C PHE A 171 -22.36 -7.51 -1.89
N ALA A 172 -23.39 -7.78 -2.70
CA ALA A 172 -23.33 -8.78 -3.76
C ALA A 172 -22.26 -8.44 -4.82
N ALA A 173 -22.17 -7.17 -5.24
CA ALA A 173 -21.13 -6.73 -6.18
C ALA A 173 -19.71 -6.85 -5.59
N PHE A 174 -19.56 -6.61 -4.30
CA PHE A 174 -18.30 -6.78 -3.60
C PHE A 174 -17.90 -8.27 -3.48
N CYS A 175 -18.83 -9.15 -3.11
CA CYS A 175 -18.59 -10.60 -3.05
C CYS A 175 -18.21 -11.17 -4.43
N ASP A 176 -18.88 -10.70 -5.50
CA ASP A 176 -18.56 -11.05 -6.89
C ASP A 176 -17.07 -10.73 -7.19
N PHE A 177 -16.63 -9.52 -6.86
CA PHE A 177 -15.24 -9.11 -7.06
C PHE A 177 -14.25 -9.90 -6.21
N LEU A 178 -14.53 -10.12 -4.92
CA LEU A 178 -13.67 -10.95 -4.06
C LEU A 178 -13.54 -12.39 -4.59
N THR A 179 -14.61 -12.93 -5.15
CA THR A 179 -14.61 -14.26 -5.76
C THR A 179 -13.72 -14.31 -7.00
N ASP A 180 -13.80 -13.29 -7.86
CA ASP A 180 -12.93 -13.19 -9.04
C ASP A 180 -11.44 -13.14 -8.64
N LEU A 181 -11.11 -12.34 -7.61
CA LEU A 181 -9.76 -12.27 -7.07
C LEU A 181 -9.31 -13.59 -6.42
N ALA A 182 -10.20 -14.27 -5.70
CA ALA A 182 -9.90 -15.55 -5.05
C ALA A 182 -9.58 -16.66 -6.07
N ARG A 183 -10.24 -16.63 -7.22
CA ARG A 183 -10.07 -17.57 -8.34
C ARG A 183 -8.93 -17.22 -9.28
N SER A 184 -8.41 -15.99 -9.19
CA SER A 184 -7.27 -15.59 -10.03
C SER A 184 -6.05 -16.46 -9.71
N THR A 185 -5.38 -16.94 -10.76
CA THR A 185 -4.14 -17.72 -10.69
C THR A 185 -2.92 -16.90 -11.10
N ASP A 186 -3.13 -15.73 -11.71
CA ASP A 186 -2.06 -14.84 -12.15
C ASP A 186 -1.84 -13.73 -11.10
N TYR A 187 -1.09 -14.08 -10.07
CA TYR A 187 -0.74 -13.17 -8.98
C TYR A 187 0.65 -13.49 -8.43
N ARG A 188 1.21 -12.55 -7.66
CA ARG A 188 2.38 -12.80 -6.82
C ARG A 188 2.16 -12.30 -5.39
N LEU A 189 2.82 -12.94 -4.43
CA LEU A 189 2.97 -12.41 -3.08
C LEU A 189 4.14 -11.43 -3.07
N LEU A 190 3.96 -10.31 -2.36
CA LEU A 190 4.94 -9.24 -2.34
C LEU A 190 5.87 -9.37 -1.14
N SER A 191 5.35 -9.23 0.07
CA SER A 191 6.15 -9.30 1.29
C SER A 191 6.53 -10.72 1.67
N SER A 192 7.77 -10.93 2.09
CA SER A 192 8.25 -12.20 2.67
C SER A 192 7.83 -12.36 4.14
N VAL A 193 7.42 -11.28 4.78
CA VAL A 193 7.04 -11.21 6.19
C VAL A 193 5.53 -11.12 6.30
N GLN A 194 4.90 -12.12 6.92
CA GLN A 194 3.50 -12.01 7.34
C GLN A 194 3.47 -11.35 8.72
N ILE A 195 2.89 -10.16 8.80
CA ILE A 195 2.77 -9.45 10.07
C ILE A 195 1.59 -10.03 10.84
N GLN A 196 1.84 -11.05 11.63
CA GLN A 196 0.83 -11.66 12.49
C GLN A 196 1.00 -11.36 13.98
N SER A 197 2.09 -10.74 14.41
CA SER A 197 2.34 -10.52 15.84
C SER A 197 3.00 -9.18 16.16
N VAL A 198 2.71 -8.69 17.35
CA VAL A 198 3.23 -7.45 17.95
C VAL A 198 4.77 -7.44 18.04
N ASP A 199 5.42 -8.62 18.03
CA ASP A 199 6.86 -8.74 18.23
C ASP A 199 7.71 -8.30 17.02
N ASN A 200 7.11 -8.14 15.84
CA ASN A 200 7.80 -7.70 14.62
C ASN A 200 7.78 -6.18 14.37
N HIS A 201 7.04 -5.41 15.17
CA HIS A 201 6.93 -3.95 14.98
C HIS A 201 8.29 -3.26 14.95
N HIS A 202 9.18 -3.59 15.90
CA HIS A 202 10.50 -2.95 15.97
C HIS A 202 11.37 -3.21 14.73
N GLN A 203 11.29 -4.39 14.13
CA GLN A 203 12.04 -4.71 12.90
C GLN A 203 11.46 -3.98 11.70
N LEU A 204 10.14 -3.85 11.64
CA LEU A 204 9.45 -3.07 10.62
C LEU A 204 9.81 -1.59 10.72
N ASP A 205 9.76 -1.03 11.92
CA ASP A 205 10.15 0.37 12.15
C ASP A 205 11.58 0.65 11.68
N GLN A 206 12.50 -0.28 11.95
CA GLN A 206 13.91 -0.16 11.52
C GLN A 206 14.04 -0.20 9.99
N ILE A 207 13.32 -1.10 9.30
CA ILE A 207 13.34 -1.18 7.84
C ILE A 207 12.70 0.06 7.22
N ASN A 208 11.59 0.50 7.78
CA ASN A 208 10.88 1.68 7.33
C ASN A 208 11.77 2.92 7.39
N ALA A 209 12.49 3.11 8.50
CA ALA A 209 13.44 4.22 8.65
C ALA A 209 14.55 4.20 7.58
N ILE A 210 15.04 3.01 7.21
CA ILE A 210 16.02 2.86 6.14
C ILE A 210 15.41 3.21 4.78
N VAL A 211 14.22 2.68 4.50
CA VAL A 211 13.51 2.90 3.24
C VAL A 211 13.21 4.38 3.04
N GLU A 212 12.67 5.06 4.05
CA GLU A 212 12.41 6.49 4.01
C GLU A 212 13.69 7.29 3.74
N ARG A 213 14.77 6.96 4.44
CA ARG A 213 16.04 7.65 4.24
C ARG A 213 16.60 7.50 2.82
N VAL A 214 16.46 6.31 2.23
CA VAL A 214 16.85 6.08 0.83
C VAL A 214 15.95 6.87 -0.11
N MET A 215 14.65 6.95 0.19
CA MET A 215 13.68 7.69 -0.62
C MET A 215 13.89 9.20 -0.57
N ASP A 216 14.19 9.75 0.61
CA ASP A 216 14.43 11.19 0.80
C ASP A 216 15.70 11.67 0.12
N ASN A 217 16.63 10.75 -0.19
CA ASN A 217 17.95 11.06 -0.73
C ASN A 217 18.25 10.24 -1.99
N LEU A 218 17.25 10.02 -2.85
CA LEU A 218 17.43 9.35 -4.14
C LEU A 218 18.48 10.09 -4.98
N GLY A 219 19.60 9.41 -5.27
CA GLY A 219 20.75 9.97 -6.01
C GLY A 219 21.98 10.27 -5.15
N GLU A 220 21.89 10.09 -3.83
CA GLU A 220 23.06 10.14 -2.95
C GLU A 220 23.71 8.74 -2.77
N GLU A 221 25.03 8.73 -2.48
CA GLU A 221 25.73 7.51 -2.12
C GLU A 221 25.43 7.15 -0.67
N PHE A 222 24.86 5.96 -0.43
CA PHE A 222 24.58 5.46 0.91
C PHE A 222 25.71 4.57 1.45
N SER A 223 26.18 4.87 2.66
CA SER A 223 27.11 4.02 3.37
C SER A 223 26.35 2.99 4.23
N VAL A 224 26.55 1.70 3.95
CA VAL A 224 26.04 0.59 4.79
C VAL A 224 26.46 0.78 6.24
N SER A 225 27.70 1.20 6.48
CA SER A 225 28.22 1.40 7.84
C SER A 225 27.51 2.53 8.58
N ALA A 226 27.14 3.62 7.88
CA ALA A 226 26.41 4.72 8.50
C ALA A 226 24.99 4.30 8.89
N LEU A 227 24.28 3.58 8.01
CA LEU A 227 22.94 3.06 8.30
C LEU A 227 22.95 2.00 9.42
N ALA A 228 23.93 1.12 9.42
CA ALA A 228 24.11 0.13 10.48
C ALA A 228 24.33 0.81 11.84
N GLN A 229 25.18 1.83 11.88
CA GLN A 229 25.46 2.57 13.12
C GLN A 229 24.21 3.28 13.66
N GLU A 230 23.36 3.85 12.80
CA GLU A 230 22.10 4.50 13.21
C GLU A 230 21.13 3.51 13.87
N LEU A 231 21.12 2.26 13.41
CA LEU A 231 20.29 1.20 13.97
C LEU A 231 20.97 0.46 15.16
N GLY A 232 22.15 0.90 15.58
CA GLY A 232 22.92 0.23 16.63
C GLY A 232 23.42 -1.15 16.24
N MET A 233 23.63 -1.40 14.94
CA MET A 233 24.06 -2.68 14.37
C MET A 233 25.48 -2.60 13.82
N SER A 234 26.18 -3.75 13.78
CA SER A 234 27.38 -3.88 12.95
C SER A 234 26.97 -4.04 11.47
N ASP A 235 27.89 -3.73 10.54
CA ASP A 235 27.66 -3.88 9.08
C ASP A 235 27.17 -5.29 8.71
N SER A 236 27.72 -6.32 9.36
CA SER A 236 27.31 -7.70 9.11
C SER A 236 25.93 -8.04 9.70
N GLN A 237 25.55 -7.42 10.82
CA GLN A 237 24.20 -7.55 11.37
C GLN A 237 23.18 -6.84 10.48
N PHE A 238 23.50 -5.62 10.06
CA PHE A 238 22.68 -4.84 9.14
C PHE A 238 22.46 -5.58 7.80
N SER A 239 23.52 -6.09 7.18
CA SER A 239 23.41 -6.82 5.90
C SER A 239 22.54 -8.07 6.01
N ARG A 240 22.67 -8.83 7.10
CA ARG A 240 21.81 -10.00 7.36
C ARG A 240 20.37 -9.60 7.67
N PHE A 241 20.19 -8.57 8.49
CA PHE A 241 18.89 -8.00 8.84
C PHE A 241 18.18 -7.51 7.59
N PHE A 242 18.82 -6.65 6.80
CA PHE A 242 18.26 -6.08 5.59
C PHE A 242 17.91 -7.15 4.55
N ARG A 243 18.83 -8.10 4.30
CA ARG A 243 18.58 -9.21 3.36
C ARG A 243 17.45 -10.14 3.83
N ARG A 244 17.35 -10.41 5.13
CA ARG A 244 16.25 -11.22 5.68
C ARG A 244 14.90 -10.51 5.56
N ALA A 245 14.90 -9.21 5.71
CA ALA A 245 13.70 -8.39 5.70
C ALA A 245 13.23 -8.01 4.29
N THR A 246 14.16 -7.81 3.34
CA THR A 246 13.85 -7.33 1.99
C THR A 246 14.13 -8.36 0.89
N GLY A 247 14.68 -9.53 1.24
CA GLY A 247 15.12 -10.54 0.27
C GLY A 247 16.34 -10.12 -0.58
N ASN A 248 16.75 -8.86 -0.54
CA ASN A 248 17.82 -8.27 -1.34
C ASN A 248 18.97 -7.77 -0.46
N THR A 249 20.17 -7.66 -1.01
CA THR A 249 21.22 -6.88 -0.34
C THR A 249 20.89 -5.38 -0.43
N PHE A 250 21.39 -4.59 0.51
CA PHE A 250 21.21 -3.13 0.48
C PHE A 250 21.73 -2.49 -0.82
N THR A 251 22.85 -2.98 -1.33
CA THR A 251 23.42 -2.51 -2.60
C THR A 251 22.51 -2.81 -3.80
N GLU A 252 21.92 -4.00 -3.85
CA GLU A 252 20.93 -4.34 -4.88
C GLU A 252 19.68 -3.46 -4.77
N PHE A 253 19.30 -3.12 -3.56
CA PHE A 253 18.16 -2.28 -3.26
C PHE A 253 18.33 -0.83 -3.74
N VAL A 254 19.49 -0.23 -3.46
CA VAL A 254 19.78 1.18 -3.82
C VAL A 254 20.03 1.35 -5.32
N ASN A 255 20.58 0.31 -5.99
CA ASN A 255 20.93 0.35 -7.42
C ASN A 255 19.76 -0.02 -8.34
N ARG A 256 18.57 -0.28 -7.83
CA ARG A 256 17.33 -0.51 -8.59
C ARG A 256 16.53 0.77 -8.72
#